data_6319691f452843a4dd1f136b2100f445
#
_entry.id   6319691f452843a4dd1f136b2100f445
#
_cell.length_a   1.000
_cell.length_b   1.000
_cell.length_c   1.000
_cell.angle_alpha   90.00
_cell.angle_beta   90.00
_cell.angle_gamma   90.00
#
_symmetry.space_group_name_H-M   'P 1'
#
loop_
_entity.id
_entity.type
_entity.pdbx_description
1 polymer ?
#
loop_
_entity_poly.entity_id
_entity_poly.type
_entity_poly.pdbx_seq_one_letter_code
_entity_poly.pdbx_strand_id
1 'polypeptide(L)'
;MSEEEVAVEQSEEIQELGLADWVEQTLLIMEYPARQGGAFCSKWWLHPEAVARFKALRWQYYKSMQEGEISSWWVTHWDGHAKALFDPRTGVFRDCTAMHRPTETVRVRDVAELGQDVRTDPDFMKATKKLNPYW
;
A
#
# COMPACT_ATOMS: atom_id res chain seq x y z
N MET A 1 35.06 -4.54 24.98
CA MET A 1 33.97 -5.25 24.33
C MET A 1 34.54 -6.36 23.48
N SER A 2 34.05 -7.57 23.65
CA SER A 2 34.44 -8.69 22.80
C SER A 2 33.72 -8.62 21.44
N GLU A 3 34.32 -9.26 20.43
CA GLU A 3 33.70 -9.34 19.12
C GLU A 3 32.31 -10.03 19.17
N GLU A 4 32.11 -10.94 20.14
CA GLU A 4 30.83 -11.61 20.38
C GLU A 4 29.73 -10.66 20.87
N GLU A 5 30.06 -9.70 21.73
CA GLU A 5 29.09 -8.69 22.19
C GLU A 5 28.68 -7.76 21.09
N VAL A 6 29.58 -7.38 20.20
CA VAL A 6 29.28 -6.57 19.03
C VAL A 6 28.38 -7.33 18.05
N ALA A 7 28.62 -8.62 17.83
CA ALA A 7 27.81 -9.46 16.97
C ALA A 7 26.38 -9.64 17.52
N VAL A 8 26.21 -9.76 18.85
CA VAL A 8 24.88 -9.87 19.48
C VAL A 8 24.10 -8.57 19.35
N GLU A 9 24.75 -7.41 19.49
CA GLU A 9 24.11 -6.12 19.30
C GLU A 9 23.64 -5.90 17.84
N GLN A 10 24.38 -6.44 16.86
CA GLN A 10 24.04 -6.35 15.44
C GLN A 10 22.93 -7.31 15.00
N SER A 11 22.58 -8.29 15.84
CA SER A 11 21.55 -9.27 15.57
C SER A 11 20.19 -8.92 16.20
N GLU A 12 19.98 -7.66 16.58
CA GLU A 12 18.69 -7.21 17.11
C GLU A 12 17.56 -7.53 16.13
N GLU A 13 16.48 -8.06 16.67
CA GLU A 13 15.28 -8.36 15.91
C GLU A 13 14.74 -7.08 15.27
N ILE A 14 14.34 -7.18 14.01
CA ILE A 14 13.65 -6.10 13.32
C ILE A 14 12.32 -5.87 14.00
N GLN A 15 12.13 -4.69 14.58
CA GLN A 15 10.84 -4.30 15.15
C GLN A 15 9.93 -3.78 14.06
N GLU A 16 8.82 -4.48 13.85
CA GLU A 16 7.82 -4.08 12.88
C GLU A 16 6.98 -2.92 13.41
N LEU A 17 6.99 -1.81 12.70
CA LEU A 17 6.11 -0.68 12.99
C LEU A 17 4.67 -1.01 12.59
N GLY A 18 3.70 -0.43 13.30
CA GLY A 18 2.31 -0.42 12.85
C GLY A 18 2.16 0.32 11.52
N LEU A 19 1.02 0.13 10.84
CA LEU A 19 0.84 0.65 9.49
C LEU A 19 1.04 2.16 9.40
N ALA A 20 0.41 2.94 10.27
CA ALA A 20 0.50 4.40 10.22
C ALA A 20 1.94 4.88 10.42
N ASP A 21 2.62 4.36 11.43
CA ASP A 21 4.01 4.71 11.70
C ASP A 21 4.94 4.28 10.59
N TRP A 22 4.70 3.08 10.03
CA TRP A 22 5.50 2.58 8.92
C TRP A 22 5.34 3.46 7.67
N VAL A 23 4.12 3.85 7.34
CA VAL A 23 3.85 4.75 6.21
C VAL A 23 4.59 6.08 6.41
N GLU A 24 4.41 6.70 7.58
CA GLU A 24 5.02 8.01 7.87
C GLU A 24 6.54 7.96 7.91
N GLN A 25 7.11 6.94 8.52
CA GLN A 25 8.55 6.85 8.73
C GLN A 25 9.30 6.21 7.55
N THR A 26 8.63 5.48 6.69
CA THR A 26 9.25 4.73 5.59
C THR A 26 8.86 5.28 4.23
N LEU A 27 7.56 5.42 3.95
CA LEU A 27 7.11 5.80 2.61
C LEU A 27 7.15 7.30 2.36
N LEU A 28 6.77 8.11 3.35
CA LEU A 28 6.66 9.55 3.15
C LEU A 28 8.00 10.28 3.09
N ILE A 29 9.08 9.60 3.48
CA ILE A 29 10.44 10.14 3.34
C ILE A 29 11.07 9.81 1.98
N MET A 30 10.40 9.01 1.15
CA MET A 30 10.92 8.65 -0.17
C MET A 30 10.78 9.81 -1.16
N GLU A 31 11.75 9.92 -2.04
CA GLU A 31 11.86 11.07 -2.96
C GLU A 31 11.04 10.91 -4.24
N TYR A 32 10.67 9.69 -4.58
CA TYR A 32 9.95 9.40 -5.83
C TYR A 32 8.68 10.23 -6.01
N PRO A 33 7.79 10.33 -5.00
CA PRO A 33 6.58 11.14 -5.16
C PRO A 33 6.88 12.60 -5.47
N ALA A 34 7.88 13.17 -4.81
CA ALA A 34 8.26 14.57 -5.03
C ALA A 34 8.86 14.79 -6.42
N ARG A 35 9.70 13.85 -6.89
CA ARG A 35 10.32 13.94 -8.24
C ARG A 35 9.29 13.91 -9.36
N GLN A 36 8.19 13.20 -9.17
CA GLN A 36 7.13 13.09 -10.16
C GLN A 36 6.13 14.25 -10.09
N GLY A 37 6.34 15.21 -9.22
CA GLY A 37 5.32 16.22 -8.92
C GLY A 37 4.08 15.58 -8.32
N GLY A 38 4.27 14.48 -7.61
CA GLY A 38 3.22 13.61 -7.15
C GLY A 38 2.26 14.25 -6.18
N ALA A 39 1.00 13.88 -6.27
CA ALA A 39 -0.01 14.26 -5.31
C ALA A 39 0.01 13.31 -4.11
N PHE A 40 -0.29 13.85 -2.95
CA PHE A 40 -0.45 13.08 -1.72
C PHE A 40 -1.63 13.60 -0.92
N CYS A 41 -2.30 12.71 -0.20
CA CYS A 41 -3.39 13.07 0.68
C CYS A 41 -2.98 12.88 2.13
N SER A 42 -3.05 13.96 2.92
CA SER A 42 -2.75 13.89 4.36
C SER A 42 -3.71 12.98 5.13
N LYS A 43 -4.86 12.71 4.55
CA LYS A 43 -5.86 11.75 5.07
C LYS A 43 -5.89 10.48 4.23
N TRP A 44 -4.72 9.93 3.94
CA TRP A 44 -4.57 8.77 3.06
C TRP A 44 -5.40 7.55 3.49
N TRP A 45 -5.66 7.41 4.79
CA TRP A 45 -6.47 6.31 5.32
C TRP A 45 -7.94 6.35 4.90
N LEU A 46 -8.39 7.45 4.33
CA LEU A 46 -9.74 7.57 3.76
C LEU A 46 -9.82 7.07 2.32
N HIS A 47 -8.70 6.66 1.74
CA HIS A 47 -8.64 6.00 0.43
C HIS A 47 -8.43 4.51 0.62
N PRO A 48 -9.46 3.66 0.42
CA PRO A 48 -9.34 2.21 0.64
C PRO A 48 -8.22 1.56 -0.19
N GLU A 49 -8.04 1.97 -1.44
CA GLU A 49 -6.96 1.44 -2.28
C GLU A 49 -5.58 1.80 -1.72
N ALA A 50 -5.41 3.01 -1.21
CA ALA A 50 -4.15 3.41 -0.58
C ALA A 50 -3.85 2.54 0.65
N VAL A 51 -4.84 2.31 1.48
CA VAL A 51 -4.68 1.44 2.66
C VAL A 51 -4.28 0.03 2.26
N ALA A 52 -4.96 -0.54 1.26
CA ALA A 52 -4.65 -1.88 0.77
C ALA A 52 -3.23 -1.97 0.21
N ARG A 53 -2.80 -0.99 -0.59
CA ARG A 53 -1.45 -0.94 -1.15
C ARG A 53 -0.39 -0.75 -0.07
N PHE A 54 -0.63 0.11 0.90
CA PHE A 54 0.30 0.31 2.01
C PHE A 54 0.44 -0.93 2.88
N LYS A 55 -0.64 -1.65 3.14
CA LYS A 55 -0.58 -2.93 3.86
C LYS A 55 0.27 -3.96 3.11
N ALA A 56 0.05 -4.10 1.81
CA ALA A 56 0.81 -5.02 0.97
C ALA A 56 2.29 -4.65 0.93
N LEU A 57 2.60 -3.37 0.76
CA LEU A 57 3.97 -2.85 0.75
C LEU A 57 4.68 -3.10 2.07
N ARG A 58 4.01 -2.82 3.19
CA ARG A 58 4.57 -3.04 4.53
C ARG A 58 4.88 -4.50 4.78
N TRP A 59 3.98 -5.39 4.42
CA TRP A 59 4.16 -6.83 4.60
C TRP A 59 5.37 -7.33 3.80
N GLN A 60 5.46 -6.95 2.54
CA GLN A 60 6.60 -7.33 1.68
C GLN A 60 7.91 -6.69 2.14
N TYR A 61 7.87 -5.49 2.68
CA TYR A 61 9.04 -4.79 3.19
C TYR A 61 9.71 -5.60 4.30
N TYR A 62 8.96 -5.97 5.32
CA TYR A 62 9.52 -6.73 6.44
C TYR A 62 9.92 -8.15 6.04
N LYS A 63 9.15 -8.79 5.19
CA LYS A 63 9.50 -10.09 4.62
C LYS A 63 10.82 -10.01 3.85
N SER A 64 10.97 -9.03 2.99
CA SER A 64 12.18 -8.82 2.20
C SER A 64 13.40 -8.52 3.06
N MET A 65 13.22 -7.76 4.13
CA MET A 65 14.31 -7.50 5.09
C MET A 65 14.76 -8.78 5.79
N GLN A 66 13.83 -9.62 6.22
CA GLN A 66 14.15 -10.90 6.87
C GLN A 66 14.88 -11.86 5.93
N GLU A 67 14.54 -11.84 4.66
CA GLU A 67 15.13 -12.70 3.63
C GLU A 67 16.43 -12.10 3.03
N GLY A 68 16.80 -10.89 3.41
CA GLY A 68 17.96 -10.20 2.84
C GLY A 68 17.75 -9.74 1.40
N GLU A 69 16.51 -9.50 0.99
CA GLU A 69 16.12 -9.18 -0.38
C GLU A 69 15.45 -7.80 -0.52
N ILE A 70 15.88 -6.83 0.26
CA ILE A 70 15.28 -5.49 0.25
C ILE A 70 15.38 -4.81 -1.11
N SER A 71 16.43 -5.07 -1.89
CA SER A 71 16.58 -4.54 -3.24
C SER A 71 15.43 -4.98 -4.14
N SER A 72 15.02 -6.25 -4.01
CA SER A 72 13.88 -6.80 -4.73
C SER A 72 12.56 -6.11 -4.35
N TRP A 73 12.41 -5.74 -3.07
CA TRP A 73 11.24 -4.98 -2.62
C TRP A 73 11.11 -3.65 -3.38
N TRP A 74 12.21 -2.91 -3.54
CA TRP A 74 12.22 -1.65 -4.27
C TRP A 74 11.72 -1.80 -5.70
N VAL A 75 12.26 -2.77 -6.43
CA VAL A 75 12.00 -2.97 -7.86
C VAL A 75 10.67 -3.67 -8.10
N THR A 76 10.37 -4.70 -7.33
CA THR A 76 9.21 -5.57 -7.56
C THR A 76 7.93 -5.00 -6.94
N HIS A 77 8.02 -4.37 -5.78
CA HIS A 77 6.84 -3.95 -5.02
C HIS A 77 6.66 -2.43 -4.98
N TRP A 78 7.68 -1.69 -4.56
CA TRP A 78 7.55 -0.25 -4.38
C TRP A 78 7.26 0.49 -5.69
N ASP A 79 8.04 0.28 -6.73
CA ASP A 79 7.96 1.07 -7.96
C ASP A 79 6.56 1.08 -8.57
N GLY A 80 5.93 -0.08 -8.69
CA GLY A 80 4.58 -0.20 -9.23
C GLY A 80 3.51 0.42 -8.35
N HIS A 81 3.58 0.18 -7.05
CA HIS A 81 2.64 0.76 -6.10
C HIS A 81 2.81 2.29 -5.99
N ALA A 82 4.03 2.78 -5.99
CA ALA A 82 4.30 4.21 -5.92
C ALA A 82 3.68 4.95 -7.12
N LYS A 83 3.81 4.41 -8.30
CA LYS A 83 3.18 4.97 -9.50
C LYS A 83 1.65 4.99 -9.36
N ALA A 84 1.06 3.89 -8.92
CA ALA A 84 -0.38 3.81 -8.75
C ALA A 84 -0.91 4.77 -7.68
N LEU A 85 -0.12 5.07 -6.66
CA LEU A 85 -0.49 5.97 -5.57
C LEU A 85 -0.26 7.44 -5.90
N PHE A 86 0.93 7.78 -6.38
CA PHE A 86 1.44 9.16 -6.41
C PHE A 86 1.49 9.81 -7.78
N ASP A 87 1.12 9.10 -8.85
CA ASP A 87 1.09 9.72 -10.17
C ASP A 87 0.08 10.88 -10.17
N PRO A 88 0.48 12.09 -10.59
CA PRO A 88 -0.40 13.27 -10.51
C PRO A 88 -1.59 13.21 -11.45
N ARG A 89 -1.59 12.34 -12.44
CA ARG A 89 -2.68 12.19 -13.41
C ARG A 89 -3.58 11.01 -13.11
N THR A 90 -3.00 9.89 -12.69
CA THR A 90 -3.70 8.60 -12.59
C THR A 90 -3.65 7.99 -11.19
N GLY A 91 -2.85 8.55 -10.29
CA GLY A 91 -2.68 8.00 -8.95
C GLY A 91 -3.91 8.16 -8.07
N VAL A 92 -3.94 7.38 -7.01
CA VAL A 92 -5.02 7.40 -6.02
C VAL A 92 -5.25 8.81 -5.45
N PHE A 93 -4.16 9.55 -5.24
CA PHE A 93 -4.21 10.88 -4.61
C PHE A 93 -4.29 12.04 -5.60
N ARG A 94 -4.56 11.79 -6.87
CA ARG A 94 -4.48 12.80 -7.94
C ARG A 94 -5.32 14.06 -7.69
N ASP A 95 -6.44 13.93 -6.98
CA ASP A 95 -7.35 15.04 -6.71
C ASP A 95 -7.16 15.66 -5.31
N CYS A 96 -6.21 15.17 -4.53
CA CYS A 96 -5.98 15.58 -3.14
C CYS A 96 -4.84 16.59 -3.03
N THR A 97 -4.91 17.71 -3.73
CA THR A 97 -3.82 18.70 -3.75
C THR A 97 -3.86 19.66 -2.55
N ALA A 98 -5.03 20.13 -2.17
CA ALA A 98 -5.21 21.09 -1.06
C ALA A 98 -6.00 20.50 0.11
N MET A 99 -6.85 19.52 -0.18
CA MET A 99 -7.67 18.84 0.81
C MET A 99 -7.96 17.42 0.32
N HIS A 100 -8.39 16.56 1.24
CA HIS A 100 -8.87 15.25 0.87
C HIS A 100 -10.07 15.35 -0.07
N ARG A 101 -10.00 14.61 -1.19
CA ARG A 101 -11.12 14.43 -2.11
C ARG A 101 -11.32 12.94 -2.34
N PRO A 102 -12.52 12.40 -2.03
CA PRO A 102 -12.81 11.00 -2.32
C PRO A 102 -12.70 10.74 -3.83
N THR A 103 -12.06 9.63 -4.18
CA THR A 103 -12.04 9.19 -5.57
C THR A 103 -13.38 8.53 -5.89
N GLU A 104 -14.03 8.98 -6.95
CA GLU A 104 -15.24 8.34 -7.43
C GLU A 104 -14.90 6.97 -8.00
N THR A 105 -15.51 5.94 -7.43
CA THR A 105 -15.30 4.57 -7.88
C THR A 105 -16.45 4.11 -8.76
N VAL A 106 -16.20 3.09 -9.58
CA VAL A 106 -17.24 2.46 -10.39
C VAL A 106 -18.41 2.03 -9.51
N ARG A 107 -18.12 1.46 -8.35
CA ARG A 107 -19.17 1.03 -7.41
C ARG A 107 -20.08 2.17 -6.97
N VAL A 108 -19.54 3.36 -6.75
CA VAL A 108 -20.34 4.52 -6.33
C VAL A 108 -21.29 4.94 -7.44
N ARG A 109 -20.83 4.92 -8.71
CA ARG A 109 -21.62 5.30 -9.86
C ARG A 109 -22.68 4.28 -10.22
N ASP A 110 -22.34 3.00 -10.17
CA ASP A 110 -23.07 1.94 -10.83
C ASP A 110 -23.77 0.98 -9.85
N VAL A 111 -23.70 1.22 -8.55
CA VAL A 111 -24.32 0.37 -7.53
C VAL A 111 -25.80 0.13 -7.80
N ALA A 112 -26.51 1.15 -8.27
CA ALA A 112 -27.94 1.05 -8.58
C ALA A 112 -28.22 0.19 -9.83
N GLU A 113 -27.25 0.11 -10.74
CA GLU A 113 -27.37 -0.62 -12.01
C GLU A 113 -26.90 -2.07 -11.90
N LEU A 114 -26.06 -2.38 -10.92
CA LEU A 114 -25.50 -3.73 -10.76
C LEU A 114 -26.53 -4.79 -10.38
N GLY A 115 -27.71 -4.38 -9.92
CA GLY A 115 -28.79 -5.31 -9.59
C GLY A 115 -28.40 -6.36 -8.53
N GLN A 116 -29.41 -7.00 -7.94
CA GLN A 116 -29.17 -8.04 -6.94
C GLN A 116 -28.71 -9.37 -7.55
N ASP A 117 -28.94 -9.57 -8.83
CA ASP A 117 -28.70 -10.83 -9.54
C ASP A 117 -27.21 -11.23 -9.54
N VAL A 118 -26.31 -10.26 -9.54
CA VAL A 118 -24.86 -10.50 -9.47
C VAL A 118 -24.47 -11.28 -8.21
N ARG A 119 -25.08 -10.95 -7.08
CA ARG A 119 -24.77 -11.58 -5.79
C ARG A 119 -25.31 -13.00 -5.66
N THR A 120 -26.31 -13.34 -6.47
CA THR A 120 -26.90 -14.68 -6.49
C THR A 120 -26.36 -15.53 -7.63
N ASP A 121 -25.54 -14.96 -8.51
CA ASP A 121 -24.89 -15.67 -9.61
C ASP A 121 -23.90 -16.71 -9.07
N PRO A 122 -24.02 -18.00 -9.45
CA PRO A 122 -23.09 -19.04 -9.00
C PRO A 122 -21.65 -18.78 -9.38
N ASP A 123 -21.38 -18.16 -10.52
CA ASP A 123 -20.02 -17.84 -10.97
C ASP A 123 -19.41 -16.72 -10.13
N PHE A 124 -20.21 -15.72 -9.75
CA PHE A 124 -19.79 -14.69 -8.82
C PHE A 124 -19.43 -15.28 -7.46
N MET A 125 -20.24 -16.18 -6.94
CA MET A 125 -19.97 -16.86 -5.66
C MET A 125 -18.69 -17.68 -5.70
N LYS A 126 -18.40 -18.35 -6.80
CA LYS A 126 -17.13 -19.08 -6.98
C LYS A 126 -15.94 -18.15 -7.05
N ALA A 127 -16.05 -17.05 -7.78
CA ALA A 127 -14.98 -16.07 -7.90
C ALA A 127 -14.64 -15.41 -6.56
N THR A 128 -15.65 -15.09 -5.76
CA THR A 128 -15.48 -14.39 -4.48
C THR A 128 -15.00 -15.29 -3.34
N LYS A 129 -15.15 -16.61 -3.44
CA LYS A 129 -14.61 -17.54 -2.44
C LYS A 129 -13.08 -17.52 -2.33
N LYS A 130 -12.40 -17.00 -3.36
CA LYS A 130 -10.94 -16.88 -3.40
C LYS A 130 -10.46 -15.46 -3.10
N LEU A 131 -11.25 -14.68 -2.37
CA LEU A 131 -10.82 -13.33 -2.00
C LEU A 131 -9.50 -13.38 -1.25
N ASN A 132 -8.62 -12.48 -1.65
CA ASN A 132 -7.31 -12.33 -1.06
C ASN A 132 -7.45 -12.06 0.44
N PRO A 133 -6.85 -12.88 1.33
CA PRO A 133 -6.97 -12.71 2.78
C PRO A 133 -6.36 -11.40 3.30
N TYR A 134 -5.67 -10.65 2.46
CA TYR A 134 -5.03 -9.39 2.83
C TYR A 134 -5.91 -8.16 2.62
N TRP A 135 -7.14 -8.35 2.16
CA TRP A 135 -8.10 -7.25 1.97
C TRP A 135 -8.83 -6.86 3.24
#